data_0b62ddec7c131ca83dfc1fe4be292cb4
#
_entry.id   0b62ddec7c131ca83dfc1fe4be292cb4
#
_cell.length_a   1.000
_cell.length_b   1.000
_cell.length_c   1.000
_cell.angle_alpha   90.00
_cell.angle_beta   90.00
_cell.angle_gamma   90.00
#
_symmetry.space_group_name_H-M   'P 1'
#
loop_
_entity.id
_entity.type
_entity.pdbx_description
1 polymer ?
#
loop_
_entity_poly.entity_id
_entity_poly.type
_entity_poly.pdbx_seq_one_letter_code
_entity_poly.pdbx_strand_id
1 'polypeptide(L)'
;MKNINIILILIFSFTIYSCAKKSDSSSSSSTTEVEGTWVVSCYASGSKYLIKTITVSGTSVVEKYEYHLDSSCATDYDTWETTYTSLAIGDEHTDDTYGSSGGTGHKFTMTVDTNTYTPLSASNVTWSNDNSFCGESDWVLNTPQSIAGKTCGGGTWWNLNIAIYGMYILDGTKLMPSYQSSGSGSYPSSVSSATSNTFNKQ
;
A
#
# COMPACT_ATOMS: atom_id res chain seq x y z
N MET A 1 79.15 1.63 -7.92
CA MET A 1 77.96 2.37 -7.47
C MET A 1 76.88 2.52 -8.56
N LYS A 2 76.56 1.43 -9.31
CA LYS A 2 75.60 1.49 -10.43
C LYS A 2 74.33 0.65 -10.17
N ASN A 3 74.30 -0.12 -9.08
CA ASN A 3 73.19 -1.09 -8.83
C ASN A 3 72.19 -0.66 -7.75
N ILE A 4 72.43 0.48 -7.09
CA ILE A 4 71.51 0.99 -6.05
C ILE A 4 70.31 1.73 -6.62
N ASN A 5 70.46 2.36 -7.81
CA ASN A 5 69.39 3.12 -8.41
C ASN A 5 68.26 2.25 -9.05
N ILE A 6 68.58 1.00 -9.38
CA ILE A 6 67.59 0.09 -9.99
C ILE A 6 66.65 -0.48 -8.92
N ILE A 7 67.14 -0.68 -7.67
CA ILE A 7 66.31 -1.20 -6.57
C ILE A 7 65.35 -0.13 -6.06
N LEU A 8 65.72 1.15 -6.13
CA LEU A 8 64.85 2.23 -5.65
C LEU A 8 63.65 2.49 -6.57
N ILE A 9 63.81 2.19 -7.87
CA ILE A 9 62.71 2.37 -8.88
C ILE A 9 61.72 1.23 -8.77
N LEU A 10 62.12 0.03 -8.35
CA LEU A 10 61.21 -1.13 -8.22
C LEU A 10 60.32 -1.08 -6.96
N ILE A 11 60.72 -0.30 -5.94
CA ILE A 11 59.95 -0.14 -4.73
C ILE A 11 58.83 0.91 -4.88
N PHE A 12 58.92 1.80 -5.85
CA PHE A 12 57.93 2.88 -6.06
C PHE A 12 56.74 2.48 -6.96
N SER A 13 56.77 1.31 -7.58
CA SER A 13 55.74 0.85 -8.50
C SER A 13 54.64 0.01 -7.84
N PHE A 14 54.64 -0.22 -6.52
CA PHE A 14 53.64 -1.04 -5.83
C PHE A 14 52.63 -0.29 -4.96
N THR A 15 52.60 1.05 -4.99
CA THR A 15 51.75 1.81 -4.06
C THR A 15 50.56 2.54 -4.68
N ILE A 16 50.13 2.21 -5.89
CA ILE A 16 48.91 2.81 -6.49
C ILE A 16 47.92 1.77 -7.01
N TYR A 17 47.57 0.80 -6.17
CA TYR A 17 46.32 0.07 -6.31
C TYR A 17 45.57 0.10 -5.00
N SER A 18 45.35 1.30 -4.46
CA SER A 18 44.24 1.56 -3.58
C SER A 18 43.03 1.82 -4.47
N CYS A 19 42.33 0.76 -4.80
CA CYS A 19 40.99 0.86 -5.34
C CYS A 19 40.14 1.51 -4.26
N ALA A 20 40.06 2.85 -4.29
CA ALA A 20 39.01 3.55 -3.57
C ALA A 20 37.71 3.01 -4.10
N LYS A 21 37.09 2.11 -3.33
CA LYS A 21 35.70 1.70 -3.51
C LYS A 21 34.91 2.98 -3.30
N LYS A 22 34.66 3.71 -4.39
CA LYS A 22 33.71 4.80 -4.41
C LYS A 22 32.41 4.19 -3.95
N SER A 23 32.05 4.46 -2.72
CA SER A 23 30.69 4.26 -2.27
C SER A 23 29.85 5.25 -3.06
N ASP A 24 29.42 4.84 -4.23
CA ASP A 24 28.28 5.44 -4.86
C ASP A 24 27.11 5.17 -3.89
N SER A 25 26.90 6.11 -2.98
CA SER A 25 25.59 6.30 -2.38
C SER A 25 24.68 6.91 -3.45
N SER A 26 24.46 6.17 -4.53
CA SER A 26 23.23 6.30 -5.25
C SER A 26 22.16 5.86 -4.26
N SER A 27 21.39 6.78 -3.74
CA SER A 27 20.07 6.50 -3.22
C SER A 27 19.27 5.96 -4.42
N SER A 28 19.48 4.70 -4.77
CA SER A 28 18.50 3.96 -5.53
C SER A 28 17.30 3.90 -4.60
N SER A 29 16.26 4.67 -4.90
CA SER A 29 14.93 4.33 -4.45
C SER A 29 14.74 2.88 -4.87
N SER A 30 14.89 1.94 -3.93
CA SER A 30 14.62 0.54 -4.21
C SER A 30 13.14 0.47 -4.50
N THR A 31 12.79 0.42 -5.78
CA THR A 31 11.42 0.13 -6.19
C THR A 31 11.09 -1.22 -5.60
N THR A 32 10.07 -1.26 -4.77
CA THR A 32 9.61 -2.52 -4.20
C THR A 32 8.94 -3.35 -5.29
N GLU A 33 8.87 -4.66 -5.13
CA GLU A 33 8.17 -5.56 -6.07
C GLU A 33 6.69 -5.22 -6.22
N VAL A 34 6.11 -4.53 -5.22
CA VAL A 34 4.71 -4.09 -5.21
C VAL A 34 4.50 -2.69 -5.80
N GLU A 35 5.54 -2.05 -6.33
CA GLU A 35 5.45 -0.73 -6.97
C GLU A 35 4.44 -0.72 -8.12
N GLY A 36 3.62 0.34 -8.21
CA GLY A 36 2.65 0.55 -9.28
C GLY A 36 1.20 0.53 -8.81
N THR A 37 0.28 0.37 -9.76
CA THR A 37 -1.17 0.38 -9.50
C THR A 37 -1.75 -1.02 -9.66
N TRP A 38 -2.57 -1.40 -8.69
CA TRP A 38 -3.20 -2.71 -8.57
C TRP A 38 -4.70 -2.53 -8.41
N VAL A 39 -5.50 -3.26 -9.17
CA VAL A 39 -6.95 -3.05 -9.25
C VAL A 39 -7.72 -4.36 -9.08
N VAL A 40 -8.73 -4.35 -8.23
CA VAL A 40 -9.85 -5.29 -8.29
C VAL A 40 -10.91 -4.66 -9.18
N SER A 41 -11.20 -5.31 -10.30
CA SER A 41 -12.21 -4.85 -11.25
C SER A 41 -13.61 -4.80 -10.61
N CYS A 42 -14.49 -4.01 -11.22
CA CYS A 42 -15.89 -3.85 -10.80
C CYS A 42 -16.57 -5.17 -10.40
N TYR A 43 -17.08 -5.23 -9.19
CA TYR A 43 -17.82 -6.40 -8.68
C TYR A 43 -18.97 -5.97 -7.77
N ALA A 44 -19.97 -6.82 -7.60
CA ALA A 44 -21.09 -6.56 -6.71
C ALA A 44 -20.65 -6.56 -5.24
N SER A 45 -21.06 -5.53 -4.50
CA SER A 45 -20.79 -5.36 -3.07
C SER A 45 -22.05 -4.87 -2.37
N GLY A 46 -22.81 -5.80 -1.81
CA GLY A 46 -24.14 -5.53 -1.26
C GLY A 46 -25.11 -5.05 -2.34
N SER A 47 -25.70 -3.88 -2.15
CA SER A 47 -26.61 -3.25 -3.11
C SER A 47 -25.90 -2.35 -4.13
N LYS A 48 -24.59 -2.29 -4.10
CA LYS A 48 -23.75 -1.44 -4.96
C LYS A 48 -22.70 -2.27 -5.69
N TYR A 49 -21.89 -1.60 -6.47
CA TYR A 49 -20.73 -2.18 -7.16
C TYR A 49 -19.48 -1.44 -6.72
N LEU A 50 -18.36 -2.14 -6.67
CA LEU A 50 -17.13 -1.64 -6.07
C LEU A 50 -15.94 -1.91 -6.97
N ILE A 51 -15.12 -0.89 -7.18
CA ILE A 51 -13.73 -1.00 -7.66
C ILE A 51 -12.82 -0.72 -6.46
N LYS A 52 -11.78 -1.55 -6.30
CA LYS A 52 -10.72 -1.28 -5.33
C LYS A 52 -9.42 -1.02 -6.06
N THR A 53 -8.68 -0.03 -5.61
CA THR A 53 -7.37 0.30 -6.16
C THR A 53 -6.35 0.42 -5.03
N ILE A 54 -5.16 -0.14 -5.24
CA ILE A 54 -3.97 0.11 -4.42
C ILE A 54 -2.91 0.70 -5.35
N THR A 55 -2.38 1.86 -4.99
CA THR A 55 -1.25 2.46 -5.68
C THR A 55 -0.08 2.56 -4.72
N VAL A 56 1.05 1.98 -5.10
CA VAL A 56 2.31 2.04 -4.33
C VAL A 56 3.31 2.89 -5.08
N SER A 57 3.87 3.88 -4.41
CA SER A 57 4.92 4.74 -4.96
C SER A 57 5.98 5.02 -3.88
N GLY A 58 7.11 4.35 -4.00
CA GLY A 58 8.16 4.36 -2.98
C GLY A 58 7.66 3.85 -1.64
N THR A 59 7.59 4.72 -0.63
CA THR A 59 7.09 4.39 0.71
C THR A 59 5.65 4.86 0.94
N SER A 60 4.99 5.38 -0.09
CA SER A 60 3.59 5.83 -0.03
C SER A 60 2.67 4.77 -0.62
N VAL A 61 1.54 4.55 0.04
CA VAL A 61 0.47 3.66 -0.44
C VAL A 61 -0.83 4.43 -0.40
N VAL A 62 -1.61 4.35 -1.47
CA VAL A 62 -2.99 4.87 -1.54
C VAL A 62 -3.91 3.69 -1.77
N GLU A 63 -4.84 3.47 -0.87
CA GLU A 63 -5.92 2.49 -1.01
C GLU A 63 -7.23 3.23 -1.22
N LYS A 64 -7.96 2.86 -2.27
CA LYS A 64 -9.18 3.52 -2.70
C LYS A 64 -10.29 2.51 -2.96
N TYR A 65 -11.46 2.76 -2.41
CA TYR A 65 -12.70 2.05 -2.68
C TYR A 65 -13.68 2.99 -3.37
N GLU A 66 -14.06 2.67 -4.60
CA GLU A 66 -14.99 3.46 -5.41
C GLU A 66 -16.29 2.70 -5.57
N TYR A 67 -17.35 3.20 -4.91
CA TYR A 67 -18.67 2.62 -4.99
C TYR A 67 -19.49 3.24 -6.12
N HIS A 68 -20.22 2.39 -6.82
CA HIS A 68 -21.02 2.72 -7.99
C HIS A 68 -22.44 2.17 -7.86
N LEU A 69 -23.37 2.78 -8.61
CA LEU A 69 -24.79 2.41 -8.59
C LEU A 69 -25.16 1.34 -9.61
N ASP A 70 -24.28 1.06 -10.59
CA ASP A 70 -24.55 0.12 -11.67
C ASP A 70 -23.43 -0.89 -11.86
N SER A 71 -23.74 -2.01 -12.52
CA SER A 71 -22.85 -3.15 -12.73
C SER A 71 -21.69 -2.91 -13.67
N SER A 72 -21.70 -1.81 -14.41
CA SER A 72 -20.58 -1.37 -15.25
C SER A 72 -19.62 -0.43 -14.51
N CYS A 73 -19.94 -0.08 -13.26
CA CYS A 73 -19.22 0.90 -12.46
C CYS A 73 -19.04 2.25 -13.18
N ALA A 74 -20.09 2.70 -13.91
CA ALA A 74 -20.07 3.95 -14.66
C ALA A 74 -20.78 5.10 -13.92
N THR A 75 -21.62 4.79 -12.94
CA THR A 75 -22.38 5.78 -12.17
C THR A 75 -21.83 5.86 -10.76
N ASP A 76 -21.07 6.89 -10.48
CA ASP A 76 -20.40 7.10 -9.19
C ASP A 76 -21.39 7.31 -8.05
N TYR A 77 -21.05 6.78 -6.88
CA TYR A 77 -21.82 6.98 -5.65
C TYR A 77 -20.98 7.63 -4.55
N ASP A 78 -19.89 7.01 -4.14
CA ASP A 78 -18.92 7.55 -3.18
C ASP A 78 -17.53 6.95 -3.35
N THR A 79 -16.56 7.59 -2.70
CA THR A 79 -15.19 7.10 -2.60
C THR A 79 -14.73 7.13 -1.15
N TRP A 80 -14.02 6.08 -0.77
CA TRP A 80 -13.29 5.95 0.49
C TRP A 80 -11.82 5.83 0.15
N GLU A 81 -11.00 6.69 0.72
CA GLU A 81 -9.56 6.69 0.44
C GLU A 81 -8.76 6.74 1.73
N THR A 82 -7.80 5.84 1.83
CA THR A 82 -6.80 5.84 2.90
C THR A 82 -5.42 6.01 2.27
N THR A 83 -4.67 6.99 2.73
CA THR A 83 -3.25 7.11 2.38
C THR A 83 -2.40 6.61 3.53
N TYR A 84 -1.30 5.98 3.18
CA TYR A 84 -0.32 5.49 4.12
C TYR A 84 1.07 5.98 3.71
N THR A 85 1.90 6.16 4.70
CA THR A 85 3.33 6.49 4.57
C THR A 85 4.19 5.44 5.23
N SER A 86 5.50 5.56 5.03
CA SER A 86 6.49 4.71 5.70
C SER A 86 6.29 3.21 5.43
N LEU A 87 5.86 2.85 4.21
CA LEU A 87 5.81 1.44 3.81
C LEU A 87 7.21 0.83 3.98
N ALA A 88 7.29 -0.20 4.80
CA ALA A 88 8.48 -1.01 4.99
C ALA A 88 8.12 -2.47 4.77
N ILE A 89 8.78 -3.09 3.78
CA ILE A 89 8.63 -4.52 3.48
C ILE A 89 9.66 -5.26 4.31
N GLY A 90 9.21 -6.23 5.09
CA GLY A 90 9.99 -7.03 6.00
C GLY A 90 10.23 -8.44 5.50
N ASP A 91 10.30 -9.36 6.45
CA ASP A 91 10.67 -10.75 6.19
C ASP A 91 9.66 -11.48 5.30
N GLU A 92 10.19 -12.42 4.54
CA GLU A 92 9.41 -13.39 3.78
C GLU A 92 8.56 -14.25 4.74
N HIS A 93 7.36 -14.56 4.33
CA HIS A 93 6.41 -15.36 5.07
C HIS A 93 5.69 -16.33 4.14
N THR A 94 5.55 -17.58 4.58
CA THR A 94 4.76 -18.57 3.87
C THR A 94 3.36 -18.63 4.47
N ASP A 95 2.35 -18.43 3.63
CA ASP A 95 0.94 -18.58 4.00
C ASP A 95 0.41 -19.93 3.50
N ASP A 96 0.28 -20.87 4.42
CA ASP A 96 -0.21 -22.22 4.12
C ASP A 96 -1.71 -22.24 3.77
N THR A 97 -2.42 -21.14 3.98
CA THR A 97 -3.86 -21.03 3.68
C THR A 97 -4.15 -20.42 2.32
N TYR A 98 -3.10 -19.98 1.59
CA TYR A 98 -3.25 -19.44 0.25
C TYR A 98 -3.39 -20.55 -0.79
N GLY A 99 -4.63 -20.78 -1.23
CA GLY A 99 -4.94 -21.80 -2.25
C GLY A 99 -4.53 -23.21 -1.85
N SER A 100 -4.49 -24.11 -2.83
CA SER A 100 -4.10 -25.51 -2.62
C SER A 100 -2.60 -25.76 -2.53
N SER A 101 -1.80 -24.74 -2.78
CA SER A 101 -0.32 -24.85 -2.88
C SER A 101 0.42 -24.01 -1.85
N GLY A 102 -0.31 -23.27 -0.99
CA GLY A 102 0.29 -22.22 -0.18
C GLY A 102 0.82 -21.07 -1.03
N GLY A 103 1.37 -20.04 -0.41
CA GLY A 103 1.97 -18.91 -1.09
C GLY A 103 3.13 -18.34 -0.29
N THR A 104 4.03 -17.66 -1.00
CA THR A 104 5.14 -16.94 -0.38
C THR A 104 4.90 -15.45 -0.57
N GLY A 105 5.07 -14.68 0.49
CA GLY A 105 4.92 -13.25 0.45
C GLY A 105 5.78 -12.58 1.50
N HIS A 106 5.51 -11.33 1.74
CA HIS A 106 6.24 -10.54 2.71
C HIS A 106 5.31 -9.92 3.74
N LYS A 107 5.79 -9.81 4.95
CA LYS A 107 5.22 -8.92 5.96
C LYS A 107 5.55 -7.49 5.59
N PHE A 108 4.68 -6.56 5.97
CA PHE A 108 4.96 -5.15 5.82
C PHE A 108 4.38 -4.34 6.97
N THR A 109 4.90 -3.14 7.14
CA THR A 109 4.33 -2.12 8.03
C THR A 109 4.14 -0.83 7.24
N MET A 110 3.14 -0.06 7.62
CA MET A 110 2.91 1.28 7.10
C MET A 110 2.18 2.11 8.15
N THR A 111 2.11 3.42 7.99
CA THR A 111 1.47 4.34 8.93
C THR A 111 0.31 5.04 8.24
N VAL A 112 -0.85 5.08 8.87
CA VAL A 112 -2.03 5.81 8.35
C VAL A 112 -1.73 7.31 8.35
N ASP A 113 -1.81 7.95 7.19
CA ASP A 113 -1.60 9.37 6.99
C ASP A 113 -2.93 10.13 6.86
N THR A 114 -3.82 9.65 5.98
CA THR A 114 -5.16 10.21 5.83
C THR A 114 -6.22 9.12 5.74
N ASN A 115 -7.44 9.48 6.09
CA ASN A 115 -8.63 8.64 5.94
C ASN A 115 -9.78 9.55 5.54
N THR A 116 -10.28 9.42 4.32
CA THR A 116 -11.28 10.33 3.79
C THR A 116 -12.47 9.59 3.17
N TYR A 117 -13.61 10.25 3.22
CA TYR A 117 -14.81 9.87 2.48
C TYR A 117 -15.24 11.04 1.60
N THR A 118 -15.67 10.73 0.38
CA THR A 118 -16.12 11.71 -0.62
C THR A 118 -17.44 11.24 -1.23
N PRO A 119 -18.55 11.93 -0.98
CA PRO A 119 -19.80 11.64 -1.70
C PRO A 119 -19.70 12.16 -3.13
N LEU A 120 -19.98 11.30 -4.11
CA LEU A 120 -19.88 11.58 -5.55
C LEU A 120 -21.23 11.76 -6.24
N SER A 121 -22.34 11.59 -5.52
CA SER A 121 -23.68 11.81 -6.05
C SER A 121 -24.52 12.72 -5.13
N ALA A 122 -25.40 13.51 -5.72
CA ALA A 122 -26.30 14.38 -4.95
C ALA A 122 -27.20 13.59 -4.00
N SER A 123 -27.65 12.40 -4.41
CA SER A 123 -28.45 11.51 -3.58
C SER A 123 -27.66 11.02 -2.36
N ASN A 124 -26.36 10.77 -2.54
CA ASN A 124 -25.51 10.38 -1.42
C ASN A 124 -25.23 11.55 -0.46
N VAL A 125 -25.00 12.75 -0.96
CA VAL A 125 -24.88 13.94 -0.11
C VAL A 125 -26.12 14.12 0.76
N THR A 126 -27.31 14.06 0.16
CA THR A 126 -28.58 14.17 0.89
C THR A 126 -28.69 13.08 1.96
N TRP A 127 -28.48 11.82 1.57
CA TRP A 127 -28.56 10.71 2.49
C TRP A 127 -27.55 10.84 3.64
N SER A 128 -26.30 11.21 3.36
CA SER A 128 -25.24 11.33 4.35
C SER A 128 -25.54 12.42 5.37
N ASN A 129 -26.05 13.58 4.92
CA ASN A 129 -26.41 14.68 5.79
C ASN A 129 -27.65 14.38 6.64
N ASP A 130 -28.68 13.79 6.03
CA ASP A 130 -29.94 13.44 6.74
C ASP A 130 -29.72 12.36 7.82
N ASN A 131 -28.73 11.48 7.62
CA ASN A 131 -28.40 10.42 8.56
C ASN A 131 -27.20 10.71 9.46
N SER A 132 -26.66 11.92 9.43
CA SER A 132 -25.44 12.31 10.18
C SER A 132 -24.33 11.26 10.01
N PHE A 133 -24.05 10.92 8.75
CA PHE A 133 -23.12 9.84 8.41
C PHE A 133 -21.71 10.12 8.94
N CYS A 134 -21.07 9.15 9.59
CA CYS A 134 -19.82 9.31 10.32
C CYS A 134 -19.87 10.39 11.43
N GLY A 135 -21.06 10.77 11.91
CA GLY A 135 -21.26 11.84 12.88
C GLY A 135 -21.23 13.25 12.30
N GLU A 136 -21.26 13.39 10.97
CA GLU A 136 -21.25 14.66 10.25
C GLU A 136 -22.55 14.87 9.47
N SER A 137 -22.95 16.15 9.31
CA SER A 137 -24.16 16.57 8.58
C SER A 137 -23.90 17.70 7.57
N ASP A 138 -22.66 17.93 7.22
CA ASP A 138 -22.18 18.98 6.32
C ASP A 138 -21.41 18.44 5.11
N TRP A 139 -21.73 17.22 4.69
CA TRP A 139 -21.16 16.60 3.49
C TRP A 139 -21.43 17.42 2.23
N VAL A 140 -20.39 17.64 1.44
CA VAL A 140 -20.45 18.40 0.19
C VAL A 140 -20.03 17.51 -0.98
N LEU A 141 -20.77 17.62 -2.09
CA LEU A 141 -20.51 16.86 -3.30
C LEU A 141 -19.07 17.05 -3.80
N ASN A 142 -18.41 15.96 -4.15
CA ASN A 142 -17.02 15.90 -4.65
C ASN A 142 -15.99 16.53 -3.70
N THR A 143 -16.30 16.63 -2.43
CA THR A 143 -15.39 17.21 -1.43
C THR A 143 -14.98 16.14 -0.42
N PRO A 144 -13.70 15.74 -0.38
CA PRO A 144 -13.22 14.78 0.61
C PRO A 144 -13.23 15.39 2.01
N GLN A 145 -13.75 14.63 2.98
CA GLN A 145 -13.72 14.99 4.40
C GLN A 145 -13.09 13.86 5.21
N SER A 146 -12.38 14.23 6.27
CA SER A 146 -11.72 13.25 7.14
C SER A 146 -12.72 12.43 7.94
N ILE A 147 -12.54 11.11 7.90
CA ILE A 147 -13.28 10.14 8.70
C ILE A 147 -12.38 9.40 9.70
N ALA A 148 -11.15 9.87 9.88
CA ALA A 148 -10.19 9.23 10.79
C ALA A 148 -10.74 9.15 12.21
N GLY A 149 -10.76 7.96 12.79
CA GLY A 149 -11.30 7.67 14.11
C GLY A 149 -12.83 7.73 14.24
N LYS A 150 -13.55 8.01 13.15
CA LYS A 150 -15.01 8.08 13.15
C LYS A 150 -15.65 6.71 12.92
N THR A 151 -16.86 6.53 13.46
CA THR A 151 -17.66 5.34 13.19
C THR A 151 -18.58 5.61 12.02
N CYS A 152 -18.42 4.84 10.94
CA CYS A 152 -19.15 4.98 9.70
C CYS A 152 -19.71 3.60 9.30
N GLY A 153 -21.00 3.50 9.03
CA GLY A 153 -21.60 2.29 8.50
C GLY A 153 -21.41 1.03 9.36
N GLY A 154 -21.23 1.20 10.68
CA GLY A 154 -21.05 0.08 11.62
C GLY A 154 -19.59 -0.31 11.90
N GLY A 155 -18.62 0.36 11.31
CA GLY A 155 -17.19 0.18 11.59
C GLY A 155 -16.52 1.48 12.02
N THR A 156 -15.46 1.38 12.83
CA THR A 156 -14.62 2.53 13.19
C THR A 156 -13.39 2.55 12.30
N TRP A 157 -13.20 3.69 11.64
CA TRP A 157 -12.03 3.93 10.78
C TRP A 157 -10.78 4.20 11.61
N TRP A 158 -9.64 3.87 11.06
CA TRP A 158 -8.37 4.05 11.75
C TRP A 158 -8.10 5.50 12.06
N ASN A 159 -7.54 5.74 13.23
CA ASN A 159 -6.95 7.04 13.56
C ASN A 159 -5.72 7.31 12.71
N LEU A 160 -5.36 8.59 12.56
CA LEU A 160 -4.11 8.97 11.91
C LEU A 160 -2.90 8.56 12.76
N ASN A 161 -1.76 8.41 12.12
CA ASN A 161 -0.47 8.09 12.72
C ASN A 161 -0.40 6.73 13.45
N ILE A 162 -1.33 5.81 13.17
CA ILE A 162 -1.24 4.45 13.68
C ILE A 162 -0.48 3.55 12.72
N ALA A 163 0.28 2.62 13.29
CA ALA A 163 0.96 1.59 12.52
C ALA A 163 -0.01 0.49 12.11
N ILE A 164 0.02 0.13 10.84
CA ILE A 164 -0.67 -1.02 10.27
C ILE A 164 0.36 -2.11 10.02
N TYR A 165 0.03 -3.31 10.46
CA TYR A 165 0.80 -4.52 10.22
C TYR A 165 0.07 -5.35 9.18
N GLY A 166 0.74 -5.72 8.12
CA GLY A 166 0.14 -6.46 7.02
C GLY A 166 1.04 -7.56 6.49
N MET A 167 0.45 -8.35 5.65
CA MET A 167 1.11 -9.38 4.85
C MET A 167 0.53 -9.34 3.45
N TYR A 168 1.34 -9.57 2.44
CA TYR A 168 0.83 -9.76 1.09
C TYR A 168 1.44 -10.99 0.45
N ILE A 169 0.74 -11.52 -0.54
CA ILE A 169 1.27 -12.50 -1.48
C ILE A 169 1.25 -11.87 -2.88
N LEU A 170 2.38 -12.02 -3.58
CA LEU A 170 2.53 -11.63 -4.96
C LEU A 170 2.63 -12.89 -5.82
N ASP A 171 1.64 -13.08 -6.71
CA ASP A 171 1.60 -14.20 -7.68
C ASP A 171 1.57 -13.62 -9.10
N GLY A 172 2.74 -13.46 -9.69
CA GLY A 172 2.90 -12.84 -11.00
C GLY A 172 2.38 -11.40 -11.02
N THR A 173 1.25 -11.18 -11.68
CA THR A 173 0.58 -9.87 -11.77
C THR A 173 -0.54 -9.69 -10.75
N LYS A 174 -0.64 -10.57 -9.74
CA LYS A 174 -1.69 -10.54 -8.73
C LYS A 174 -1.11 -10.21 -7.36
N LEU A 175 -1.67 -9.21 -6.72
CA LEU A 175 -1.36 -8.80 -5.36
C LEU A 175 -2.55 -9.14 -4.44
N MET A 176 -2.29 -9.85 -3.36
CA MET A 176 -3.29 -10.20 -2.35
C MET A 176 -2.81 -9.72 -0.99
N PRO A 177 -3.28 -8.54 -0.54
CA PRO A 177 -2.92 -8.02 0.76
C PRO A 177 -3.84 -8.53 1.86
N SER A 178 -3.34 -8.54 3.08
CA SER A 178 -4.09 -8.73 4.31
C SER A 178 -3.56 -7.77 5.37
N TYR A 179 -4.45 -7.12 6.11
CA TYR A 179 -4.09 -6.16 7.15
C TYR A 179 -4.65 -6.60 8.48
N GLN A 180 -3.89 -6.34 9.54
CA GLN A 180 -4.46 -6.30 10.89
C GLN A 180 -4.49 -4.87 11.38
N SER A 181 -5.62 -4.49 11.96
CA SER A 181 -5.74 -3.21 12.63
C SER A 181 -4.78 -3.13 13.81
N SER A 182 -4.24 -1.96 13.98
CA SER A 182 -3.24 -1.57 14.96
C SER A 182 -3.53 -1.96 16.40
N GLY A 183 -2.50 -2.06 17.17
CA GLY A 183 -2.49 -2.18 18.62
C GLY A 183 -1.95 -3.51 19.12
N SER A 184 -1.96 -4.57 18.33
CA SER A 184 -1.40 -5.87 18.72
C SER A 184 0.08 -6.04 18.39
N GLY A 185 0.63 -5.22 17.47
CA GLY A 185 1.98 -5.43 16.92
C GLY A 185 2.12 -6.77 16.19
N SER A 186 0.99 -7.40 15.85
CA SER A 186 0.96 -8.72 15.21
C SER A 186 0.57 -8.60 13.75
N TYR A 187 1.15 -9.48 12.93
CA TYR A 187 0.83 -9.61 11.52
C TYR A 187 -0.37 -10.57 11.33
N PRO A 188 -1.10 -10.44 10.22
CA PRO A 188 -2.08 -11.45 9.83
C PRO A 188 -1.43 -12.84 9.75
N SER A 189 -2.21 -13.88 10.03
CA SER A 189 -1.76 -15.26 9.92
C SER A 189 -2.11 -15.88 8.56
N SER A 190 -2.90 -15.18 7.75
CA SER A 190 -3.33 -15.68 6.44
C SER A 190 -3.71 -14.55 5.50
N VAL A 191 -3.71 -14.84 4.21
CA VAL A 191 -4.14 -13.96 3.13
C VAL A 191 -5.36 -14.55 2.42
N SER A 192 -6.36 -13.71 2.15
CA SER A 192 -7.54 -14.15 1.42
C SER A 192 -7.29 -14.16 -0.09
N SER A 193 -7.53 -15.30 -0.72
CA SER A 193 -7.51 -15.48 -2.18
C SER A 193 -8.85 -15.18 -2.85
N ALA A 194 -9.84 -14.62 -2.12
CA ALA A 194 -11.11 -14.21 -2.71
C ALA A 194 -10.87 -13.23 -3.86
N THR A 195 -11.68 -13.32 -4.92
CA THR A 195 -11.57 -12.41 -6.08
C THR A 195 -11.71 -10.95 -5.70
N SER A 196 -12.53 -10.64 -4.68
CA SER A 196 -12.69 -9.31 -4.09
C SER A 196 -11.46 -8.81 -3.31
N ASN A 197 -10.42 -9.63 -3.17
CA ASN A 197 -9.15 -9.30 -2.51
C ASN A 197 -7.94 -9.63 -3.39
N THR A 198 -8.16 -9.98 -4.65
CA THR A 198 -7.11 -10.26 -5.63
C THR A 198 -7.00 -9.09 -6.60
N PHE A 199 -6.00 -8.27 -6.40
CA PHE A 199 -5.71 -7.09 -7.22
C PHE A 199 -4.82 -7.48 -8.39
N ASN A 200 -5.13 -6.98 -9.59
CA ASN A 200 -4.35 -7.22 -10.80
C ASN A 200 -3.53 -5.97 -11.13
N LYS A 201 -2.27 -6.17 -11.53
CA LYS A 201 -1.39 -5.08 -11.94
C LYS A 201 -1.89 -4.43 -13.23
N GLN A 202 -1.86 -3.09 -13.27
CA GLN A 202 -2.23 -2.27 -14.43
C GLN A 202 -1.02 -1.91 -15.27
#